data_923d9fdbefaf7d6a745a21becb875a2c
#
_entry.id   923d9fdbefaf7d6a745a21becb875a2c
#
_cell.length_a   1.000
_cell.length_b   1.000
_cell.length_c   1.000
_cell.angle_alpha   90.00
_cell.angle_beta   90.00
_cell.angle_gamma   90.00
#
_symmetry.space_group_name_H-M   'P 1'
#
loop_
_entity.id
_entity.type
_entity.pdbx_description
1 polymer ?
#
loop_
_entity_poly.entity_id
_entity_poly.type
_entity_poly.pdbx_seq_one_letter_code
_entity_poly.pdbx_strand_id
1 'polypeptide(L)'
;GLSYKVNDWLGVFAGGRMNYFSGGYEGFLTAKVKADVPGMPAGTELAGIELDCDQTGWGITPILGADVKLGKWNIGLKYEFMTSLNLENKTKKAEVRQMGNVMGDEGNPLADYKDGVNTPSDIPALLTAAVGYEILPTLRATVEYHHFFDKAAGMANDKQKALKHGTHEILLGAEWDVTKQLTISGGYQNTDYGLADDFQSDISFSCDSYSLGFGAAIKMTKHLTMNVAYFWTNYKDYNKMTETALGASSTTYSRTNKVFGLGVEYKF
;
A
#
# COMPACT_ATOMS: atom_id res chain seq x y z
N GLY A 1 21.70 1.09 -6.86
CA GLY A 1 22.13 -0.30 -6.86
C GLY A 1 23.13 -0.62 -7.94
N LEU A 2 23.74 -1.76 -7.80
CA LEU A 2 24.73 -2.28 -8.74
C LEU A 2 24.31 -3.67 -9.19
N SER A 3 24.38 -3.91 -10.51
CA SER A 3 24.21 -5.24 -11.10
C SER A 3 25.56 -5.77 -11.56
N TYR A 4 25.80 -7.04 -11.31
CA TYR A 4 27.01 -7.72 -11.73
C TYR A 4 26.67 -8.98 -12.52
N LYS A 5 27.18 -9.07 -13.75
CA LYS A 5 27.08 -10.26 -14.58
C LYS A 5 28.12 -11.27 -14.15
N VAL A 6 27.71 -12.30 -13.41
CA VAL A 6 28.61 -13.35 -12.92
C VAL A 6 29.11 -14.22 -14.08
N ASN A 7 28.20 -14.56 -15.00
CA ASN A 7 28.49 -15.31 -16.22
C ASN A 7 27.38 -15.05 -17.26
N ASP A 8 27.32 -15.80 -18.36
CA ASP A 8 26.37 -15.56 -19.44
C ASP A 8 24.91 -15.88 -19.08
N TRP A 9 24.68 -16.64 -18.02
CA TRP A 9 23.33 -17.05 -17.60
C TRP A 9 22.95 -16.52 -16.21
N LEU A 10 23.88 -15.94 -15.41
CA LEU A 10 23.60 -15.44 -14.06
C LEU A 10 24.03 -13.99 -13.89
N GLY A 11 23.09 -13.15 -13.54
CA GLY A 11 23.28 -11.80 -13.03
C GLY A 11 22.88 -11.71 -11.56
N VAL A 12 23.54 -10.88 -10.78
CA VAL A 12 23.17 -10.55 -9.40
C VAL A 12 23.05 -9.05 -9.23
N PHE A 13 22.21 -8.65 -8.28
CA PHE A 13 21.95 -7.26 -7.95
C PHE A 13 22.05 -7.05 -6.44
N ALA A 14 22.69 -5.94 -6.05
CA ALA A 14 22.65 -5.44 -4.69
C ALA A 14 22.42 -3.92 -4.73
N GLY A 15 21.51 -3.44 -3.88
CA GLY A 15 21.15 -2.03 -3.85
C GLY A 15 20.41 -1.63 -2.60
N GLY A 16 19.92 -0.40 -2.60
CA GLY A 16 19.11 0.15 -1.54
C GLY A 16 18.17 1.23 -2.06
N ARG A 17 17.06 1.39 -1.38
CA ARG A 17 16.06 2.43 -1.62
C ARG A 17 15.90 3.26 -0.36
N MET A 18 16.02 4.57 -0.48
CA MET A 18 15.66 5.51 0.58
C MET A 18 14.15 5.79 0.47
N ASN A 19 13.45 5.65 1.56
CA ASN A 19 12.04 5.96 1.70
C ASN A 19 11.89 7.17 2.61
N TYR A 20 11.12 8.17 2.18
CA TYR A 20 10.74 9.32 2.99
C TYR A 20 9.22 9.42 2.97
N PHE A 21 8.63 9.50 4.15
CA PHE A 21 7.21 9.70 4.33
C PHE A 21 6.94 11.10 4.85
N SER A 22 5.95 11.77 4.29
CA SER A 22 5.36 13.00 4.79
C SER A 22 3.87 12.95 4.54
N GLY A 23 3.09 13.09 5.58
CA GLY A 23 1.62 13.05 5.54
C GLY A 23 1.07 13.59 6.83
N GLY A 24 -0.26 13.53 7.01
CA GLY A 24 -0.88 14.01 8.24
C GLY A 24 -2.36 13.69 8.30
N TYR A 25 -2.93 13.98 9.44
CA TYR A 25 -4.34 13.85 9.75
C TYR A 25 -4.88 15.19 10.19
N GLU A 26 -5.93 15.66 9.53
CA GLU A 26 -6.67 16.85 9.92
C GLU A 26 -8.17 16.55 9.91
N GLY A 27 -8.84 16.82 11.01
CA GLY A 27 -10.28 16.59 11.08
C GLY A 27 -10.88 16.89 12.43
N PHE A 28 -12.20 16.92 12.45
CA PHE A 28 -12.97 17.07 13.69
C PHE A 28 -14.26 16.26 13.64
N LEU A 29 -14.70 15.84 14.81
CA LEU A 29 -16.01 15.21 15.03
C LEU A 29 -16.65 15.88 16.24
N THR A 30 -17.93 16.23 16.15
CA THR A 30 -18.69 16.77 17.27
C THR A 30 -20.05 16.08 17.38
N ALA A 31 -20.32 15.49 18.52
CA ALA A 31 -21.64 14.96 18.87
C ALA A 31 -22.40 15.99 19.72
N LYS A 32 -23.64 16.32 19.31
CA LYS A 32 -24.50 17.29 19.99
C LYS A 32 -25.89 16.71 20.28
N VAL A 33 -26.51 17.20 21.33
CA VAL A 33 -27.91 16.90 21.64
C VAL A 33 -28.80 17.43 20.52
N LYS A 34 -29.68 16.58 19.94
CA LYS A 34 -30.58 16.96 18.83
C LYS A 34 -31.85 17.69 19.28
N ALA A 35 -32.36 17.36 20.47
CA ALA A 35 -33.59 17.91 21.00
C ALA A 35 -33.41 18.22 22.49
N ASP A 36 -34.22 19.14 23.01
CA ASP A 36 -34.18 19.48 24.44
C ASP A 36 -34.52 18.26 25.29
N VAL A 37 -33.61 17.94 26.22
CA VAL A 37 -33.82 16.94 27.25
C VAL A 37 -33.59 17.61 28.64
N PRO A 38 -34.18 17.10 29.73
CA PRO A 38 -33.99 17.68 31.06
C PRO A 38 -32.52 17.85 31.41
N GLY A 39 -32.08 19.09 31.63
CA GLY A 39 -30.68 19.42 31.95
C GLY A 39 -29.71 19.57 30.76
N MET A 40 -30.15 19.29 29.53
CA MET A 40 -29.31 19.42 28.31
C MET A 40 -30.12 20.00 27.14
N PRO A 41 -30.05 21.29 26.88
CA PRO A 41 -30.71 21.89 25.72
C PRO A 41 -30.15 21.39 24.40
N ALA A 42 -30.98 21.47 23.35
CA ALA A 42 -30.54 21.13 21.98
C ALA A 42 -29.30 21.95 21.62
N GLY A 43 -28.35 21.31 20.96
CA GLY A 43 -27.06 21.88 20.59
C GLY A 43 -25.95 21.73 21.65
N THR A 44 -26.26 21.22 22.85
CA THR A 44 -25.22 20.93 23.87
C THR A 44 -24.24 19.90 23.31
N GLU A 45 -22.92 20.22 23.38
CA GLU A 45 -21.85 19.31 22.96
C GLU A 45 -21.71 18.18 23.99
N LEU A 46 -21.90 16.94 23.53
CA LEU A 46 -21.70 15.72 24.31
C LEU A 46 -20.27 15.21 24.22
N ALA A 47 -19.71 15.24 23.02
CA ALA A 47 -18.36 14.85 22.75
C ALA A 47 -17.79 15.62 21.54
N GLY A 48 -16.51 15.86 21.55
CA GLY A 48 -15.76 16.45 20.45
C GLY A 48 -14.39 15.83 20.31
N ILE A 49 -13.95 15.63 19.09
CA ILE A 49 -12.58 15.21 18.75
C ILE A 49 -12.06 16.18 17.72
N GLU A 50 -10.86 16.68 17.90
CA GLU A 50 -10.18 17.56 16.95
C GLU A 50 -8.72 17.17 16.85
N LEU A 51 -8.25 16.91 15.63
CA LEU A 51 -6.89 16.48 15.33
C LEU A 51 -6.32 17.29 14.17
N ASP A 52 -5.13 17.86 14.36
CA ASP A 52 -4.24 18.40 13.31
C ASP A 52 -2.83 17.95 13.66
N CYS A 53 -2.36 16.92 12.94
CA CYS A 53 -1.09 16.25 13.19
C CYS A 53 -0.39 15.95 11.87
N ASP A 54 0.77 16.52 11.66
CA ASP A 54 1.69 16.15 10.59
C ASP A 54 2.58 14.99 11.04
N GLN A 55 2.91 14.09 10.13
CA GLN A 55 3.78 12.95 10.37
C GLN A 55 4.91 12.90 9.35
N THR A 56 6.12 12.70 9.81
CA THR A 56 7.29 12.51 8.93
C THR A 56 8.16 11.36 9.41
N GLY A 57 8.78 10.67 8.46
CA GLY A 57 9.72 9.58 8.77
C GLY A 57 10.57 9.23 7.56
N TRP A 58 11.66 8.54 7.79
CA TRP A 58 12.50 8.01 6.72
C TRP A 58 13.11 6.67 7.10
N GLY A 59 13.49 5.89 6.09
CA GLY A 59 14.12 4.61 6.28
C GLY A 59 14.82 4.13 5.01
N ILE A 60 15.64 3.10 5.13
CA ILE A 60 16.39 2.50 4.02
C ILE A 60 15.97 1.05 3.88
N THR A 61 15.66 0.65 2.65
CA THR A 61 15.38 -0.74 2.24
C THR A 61 16.60 -1.30 1.51
N PRO A 62 17.39 -2.21 2.08
CA PRO A 62 18.35 -2.99 1.32
C PRO A 62 17.63 -3.91 0.33
N ILE A 63 18.22 -4.16 -0.84
CA ILE A 63 17.62 -4.97 -1.91
C ILE A 63 18.69 -5.91 -2.46
N LEU A 64 18.37 -7.20 -2.54
CA LEU A 64 19.19 -8.21 -3.22
C LEU A 64 18.38 -8.85 -4.33
N GLY A 65 19.03 -9.22 -5.42
CA GLY A 65 18.39 -9.89 -6.54
C GLY A 65 19.33 -10.81 -7.29
N ALA A 66 18.74 -11.79 -7.96
CA ALA A 66 19.40 -12.65 -8.90
C ALA A 66 18.51 -12.86 -10.13
N ASP A 67 19.12 -12.94 -11.29
CA ASP A 67 18.47 -13.20 -12.57
C ASP A 67 19.20 -14.31 -13.30
N VAL A 68 18.46 -15.32 -13.75
CA VAL A 68 18.99 -16.49 -14.44
C VAL A 68 18.35 -16.61 -15.81
N LYS A 69 19.16 -16.52 -16.88
CA LYS A 69 18.72 -16.67 -18.26
C LYS A 69 19.17 -18.00 -18.86
N LEU A 70 18.21 -18.89 -19.17
CA LEU A 70 18.43 -20.23 -19.73
C LEU A 70 17.64 -20.38 -21.04
N GLY A 71 18.29 -20.08 -22.17
CA GLY A 71 17.66 -20.09 -23.48
C GLY A 71 16.49 -19.12 -23.56
N LYS A 72 15.26 -19.65 -23.68
CA LYS A 72 14.01 -18.86 -23.72
C LYS A 72 13.44 -18.53 -22.33
N TRP A 73 14.01 -19.08 -21.26
CA TRP A 73 13.57 -18.85 -19.89
C TRP A 73 14.36 -17.73 -19.24
N ASN A 74 13.65 -16.89 -18.48
CA ASN A 74 14.22 -15.93 -17.58
C ASN A 74 13.62 -16.12 -16.18
N ILE A 75 14.44 -16.33 -15.17
CA ILE A 75 14.01 -16.59 -13.80
C ILE A 75 14.62 -15.50 -12.92
N GLY A 76 13.76 -14.71 -12.28
CA GLY A 76 14.15 -13.64 -11.37
C GLY A 76 13.79 -13.97 -9.93
N LEU A 77 14.69 -13.65 -9.01
CA LEU A 77 14.44 -13.67 -7.57
C LEU A 77 14.91 -12.35 -6.97
N LYS A 78 14.06 -11.73 -6.16
CA LYS A 78 14.37 -10.47 -5.47
C LYS A 78 13.91 -10.54 -4.03
N TYR A 79 14.74 -10.03 -3.12
CA TYR A 79 14.38 -9.84 -1.73
C TYR A 79 14.64 -8.38 -1.34
N GLU A 80 13.58 -7.70 -0.93
CA GLU A 80 13.64 -6.37 -0.33
C GLU A 80 13.50 -6.56 1.18
N PHE A 81 14.50 -6.10 1.93
CA PHE A 81 14.43 -6.19 3.39
C PHE A 81 13.40 -5.23 3.95
N MET A 82 12.91 -5.53 5.13
CA MET A 82 12.01 -4.63 5.85
C MET A 82 12.68 -3.26 6.04
N THR A 83 11.92 -2.20 5.79
CA THR A 83 12.33 -0.85 6.14
C THR A 83 11.76 -0.51 7.51
N SER A 84 12.60 -0.35 8.49
CA SER A 84 12.15 0.26 9.75
C SER A 84 11.84 1.73 9.51
N LEU A 85 10.57 2.08 9.69
CA LEU A 85 10.05 3.42 9.48
C LEU A 85 9.23 3.85 10.69
N ASN A 86 9.79 4.74 11.50
CA ASN A 86 9.08 5.37 12.60
C ASN A 86 8.63 6.76 12.16
N LEU A 87 7.34 7.03 12.30
CA LEU A 87 6.75 8.32 11.98
C LEU A 87 6.70 9.18 13.25
N GLU A 88 7.40 10.31 13.22
CA GLU A 88 7.36 11.31 14.27
C GLU A 88 6.19 12.26 14.05
N ASN A 89 5.39 12.46 15.08
CA ASN A 89 4.27 13.37 15.08
C ASN A 89 4.74 14.80 15.31
N LYS A 90 4.22 15.72 14.49
CA LYS A 90 4.25 17.19 14.71
C LYS A 90 2.82 17.65 14.86
N THR A 91 2.34 17.64 16.09
CA THR A 91 0.93 17.84 16.39
C THR A 91 0.67 19.27 16.79
N LYS A 92 -0.17 19.97 16.03
CA LYS A 92 -0.66 21.31 16.34
C LYS A 92 -1.87 21.24 17.26
N LYS A 93 -2.71 20.18 17.08
CA LYS A 93 -3.91 19.98 17.90
C LYS A 93 -4.25 18.49 18.01
N ALA A 94 -4.50 18.04 19.24
CA ALA A 94 -5.01 16.68 19.54
C ALA A 94 -5.89 16.80 20.78
N GLU A 95 -7.14 17.19 20.60
CA GLU A 95 -8.07 17.45 21.70
C GLU A 95 -9.27 16.48 21.63
N VAL A 96 -9.58 15.91 22.77
CA VAL A 96 -10.83 15.17 23.00
C VAL A 96 -11.61 15.91 24.07
N ARG A 97 -12.85 16.22 23.79
CA ARG A 97 -13.76 16.91 24.73
C ARG A 97 -14.92 16.00 25.08
N GLN A 98 -15.31 15.99 26.34
CA GLN A 98 -16.49 15.31 26.83
C GLN A 98 -17.28 16.27 27.71
N MET A 99 -18.56 16.48 27.39
CA MET A 99 -19.44 17.44 28.06
C MET A 99 -18.81 18.84 28.16
N GLY A 100 -18.13 19.28 27.09
CA GLY A 100 -17.44 20.57 27.01
C GLY A 100 -16.09 20.66 27.73
N ASN A 101 -15.67 19.62 28.44
CA ASN A 101 -14.36 19.58 29.13
C ASN A 101 -13.33 18.81 28.29
N VAL A 102 -12.10 19.32 28.24
CA VAL A 102 -10.98 18.63 27.58
C VAL A 102 -10.59 17.41 28.44
N MET A 103 -10.49 16.24 27.81
CA MET A 103 -10.02 15.01 28.46
C MET A 103 -8.51 15.09 28.73
N GLY A 104 -8.09 14.52 29.86
CA GLY A 104 -6.68 14.28 30.15
C GLY A 104 -6.10 13.13 29.30
N ASP A 105 -4.93 12.66 29.71
CA ASP A 105 -4.18 11.62 28.98
C ASP A 105 -4.75 10.23 29.11
N GLU A 106 -5.36 9.93 30.24
CA GLU A 106 -5.89 8.59 30.54
C GLU A 106 -7.16 8.33 29.72
N GLY A 107 -7.13 7.23 28.93
CA GLY A 107 -8.22 6.87 28.04
C GLY A 107 -8.41 7.78 26.81
N ASN A 108 -7.47 8.69 26.54
CA ASN A 108 -7.55 9.59 25.40
C ASN A 108 -7.30 8.82 24.08
N PRO A 109 -8.27 8.72 23.15
CA PRO A 109 -8.12 8.03 21.88
C PRO A 109 -7.11 8.69 20.93
N LEU A 110 -6.69 9.94 21.22
CA LEU A 110 -5.65 10.67 20.47
C LEU A 110 -4.27 10.62 21.13
N ALA A 111 -4.06 9.77 22.14
CA ALA A 111 -2.78 9.68 22.86
C ALA A 111 -1.60 9.38 21.90
N ASP A 112 -1.82 8.54 20.90
CA ASP A 112 -0.81 8.16 19.90
C ASP A 112 -0.48 9.29 18.90
N TYR A 113 -1.29 10.34 18.86
CA TYR A 113 -1.08 11.51 18.00
C TYR A 113 -0.48 12.71 18.72
N LYS A 114 0.00 12.56 19.94
CA LYS A 114 0.68 13.65 20.66
C LYS A 114 1.97 14.06 19.97
N ASP A 115 2.32 15.33 20.15
CA ASP A 115 3.55 15.89 19.60
C ASP A 115 4.79 15.14 20.09
N GLY A 116 5.71 14.83 19.16
CA GLY A 116 6.93 14.07 19.41
C GLY A 116 6.74 12.56 19.63
N VAL A 117 5.53 12.03 19.62
CA VAL A 117 5.31 10.56 19.66
C VAL A 117 5.74 9.94 18.36
N ASN A 118 6.50 8.84 18.46
CA ASN A 118 6.91 8.04 17.32
C ASN A 118 6.02 6.82 17.17
N THR A 119 5.47 6.65 15.96
CA THR A 119 4.58 5.53 15.63
C THR A 119 5.24 4.61 14.61
N PRO A 120 5.35 3.30 14.87
CA PRO A 120 5.84 2.34 13.89
C PRO A 120 4.94 2.33 12.64
N SER A 121 5.54 2.42 11.47
CA SER A 121 4.88 2.32 10.16
C SER A 121 5.84 1.67 9.16
N ASP A 122 6.36 0.51 9.53
CA ASP A 122 7.38 -0.21 8.77
C ASP A 122 6.87 -0.61 7.40
N ILE A 123 7.77 -0.61 6.40
CA ILE A 123 7.48 -1.19 5.10
C ILE A 123 7.89 -2.67 5.18
N PRO A 124 6.97 -3.62 4.96
CA PRO A 124 7.27 -5.04 5.08
C PRO A 124 8.37 -5.49 4.14
N ALA A 125 9.10 -6.51 4.53
CA ALA A 125 9.99 -7.21 3.61
C ALA A 125 9.17 -7.85 2.48
N LEU A 126 9.77 -7.93 1.28
CA LEU A 126 9.13 -8.46 0.08
C LEU A 126 10.03 -9.51 -0.59
N LEU A 127 9.52 -10.71 -0.74
CA LEU A 127 10.06 -11.72 -1.62
C LEU A 127 9.32 -11.70 -2.95
N THR A 128 10.05 -11.53 -4.05
CA THR A 128 9.53 -11.62 -5.42
C THR A 128 10.22 -12.79 -6.13
N ALA A 129 9.43 -13.65 -6.76
CA ALA A 129 9.91 -14.70 -7.66
C ALA A 129 9.16 -14.61 -8.99
N ALA A 130 9.88 -14.60 -10.10
CA ALA A 130 9.31 -14.44 -11.43
C ALA A 130 9.89 -15.45 -12.41
N VAL A 131 9.07 -15.92 -13.33
CA VAL A 131 9.47 -16.75 -14.45
C VAL A 131 8.90 -16.16 -15.73
N GLY A 132 9.79 -15.76 -16.63
CA GLY A 132 9.47 -15.31 -17.99
C GLY A 132 9.81 -16.35 -19.01
N TYR A 133 9.03 -16.41 -20.10
CA TYR A 133 9.26 -17.30 -21.22
C TYR A 133 9.04 -16.61 -22.56
N GLU A 134 10.01 -16.73 -23.45
CA GLU A 134 9.91 -16.26 -24.83
C GLU A 134 9.15 -17.32 -25.69
N ILE A 135 7.84 -17.15 -25.83
CA ILE A 135 6.97 -18.03 -26.63
C ILE A 135 7.38 -17.94 -28.10
N LEU A 136 7.49 -16.72 -28.60
CA LEU A 136 7.98 -16.35 -29.92
C LEU A 136 9.04 -15.25 -29.77
N PRO A 137 9.87 -14.99 -30.78
CA PRO A 137 10.82 -13.85 -30.74
C PRO A 137 10.14 -12.49 -30.48
N THR A 138 8.84 -12.39 -30.76
CA THR A 138 8.04 -11.18 -30.57
C THR A 138 7.03 -11.27 -29.44
N LEU A 139 6.85 -12.44 -28.80
CA LEU A 139 5.86 -12.65 -27.75
C LEU A 139 6.51 -13.29 -26.53
N ARG A 140 6.36 -12.66 -25.37
CA ARG A 140 6.83 -13.15 -24.08
C ARG A 140 5.71 -13.12 -23.05
N ALA A 141 5.73 -14.07 -22.14
CA ALA A 141 4.81 -14.15 -21.01
C ALA A 141 5.60 -14.30 -19.71
N THR A 142 5.02 -13.82 -18.62
CA THR A 142 5.62 -13.85 -17.29
C THR A 142 4.59 -14.27 -16.27
N VAL A 143 5.02 -15.10 -15.32
CA VAL A 143 4.30 -15.39 -14.08
C VAL A 143 5.17 -14.89 -12.93
N GLU A 144 4.57 -14.20 -11.99
CA GLU A 144 5.28 -13.63 -10.86
C GLU A 144 4.50 -13.85 -9.58
N TYR A 145 5.22 -14.09 -8.49
CA TYR A 145 4.69 -14.26 -7.15
C TYR A 145 5.39 -13.29 -6.20
N HIS A 146 4.57 -12.57 -5.41
CA HIS A 146 5.02 -11.71 -4.34
C HIS A 146 4.53 -12.23 -3.00
N HIS A 147 5.40 -12.18 -2.01
CA HIS A 147 5.05 -12.39 -0.61
C HIS A 147 5.58 -11.25 0.24
N PHE A 148 4.66 -10.51 0.83
CA PHE A 148 4.96 -9.45 1.79
C PHE A 148 4.90 -10.03 3.20
N PHE A 149 5.92 -9.74 4.00
CA PHE A 149 6.01 -10.19 5.40
C PHE A 149 5.32 -9.19 6.33
N ASP A 150 4.07 -8.81 6.03
CA ASP A 150 3.32 -7.75 6.73
C ASP A 150 3.23 -7.98 8.24
N LYS A 151 3.06 -9.23 8.68
CA LYS A 151 2.95 -9.56 10.12
C LYS A 151 4.22 -9.25 10.91
N ALA A 152 5.36 -9.12 10.25
CA ALA A 152 6.65 -8.78 10.87
C ALA A 152 6.94 -7.28 10.82
N ALA A 153 6.22 -6.50 10.02
CA ALA A 153 6.40 -5.06 9.88
C ALA A 153 5.59 -4.32 10.94
N GLY A 154 6.24 -3.54 11.79
CA GLY A 154 5.58 -2.82 12.88
C GLY A 154 4.58 -1.80 12.35
N MET A 155 3.38 -1.81 12.89
CA MET A 155 2.32 -0.84 12.66
C MET A 155 1.84 -0.26 14.00
N ALA A 156 1.20 0.89 13.95
CA ALA A 156 0.55 1.48 15.12
C ALA A 156 -0.33 0.45 15.85
N ASN A 157 -0.20 0.38 17.18
CA ASN A 157 -0.94 -0.53 18.05
C ASN A 157 -0.80 -2.02 17.68
N ASP A 158 0.33 -2.41 17.08
CA ASP A 158 0.59 -3.79 16.65
C ASP A 158 -0.49 -4.38 15.72
N LYS A 159 -1.17 -3.51 14.98
CA LYS A 159 -2.30 -3.85 14.10
C LYS A 159 -1.98 -4.99 13.11
N GLN A 160 -0.74 -5.08 12.64
CA GLN A 160 -0.28 -6.14 11.74
C GLN A 160 -0.43 -7.56 12.33
N LYS A 161 -0.43 -7.70 13.64
CA LYS A 161 -0.59 -9.00 14.32
C LYS A 161 -1.98 -9.60 14.12
N ALA A 162 -2.99 -8.76 13.85
CA ALA A 162 -4.35 -9.19 13.56
C ALA A 162 -4.52 -9.84 12.17
N LEU A 163 -3.58 -9.65 11.24
CA LEU A 163 -3.61 -10.32 9.94
C LEU A 163 -3.52 -11.85 10.10
N LYS A 164 -4.22 -12.60 9.27
CA LYS A 164 -4.16 -14.07 9.22
C LYS A 164 -2.80 -14.54 8.72
N HIS A 165 -2.31 -13.91 7.66
CA HIS A 165 -1.01 -14.13 7.02
C HIS A 165 -0.51 -12.83 6.38
N GLY A 166 0.71 -12.81 5.88
CA GLY A 166 1.22 -11.73 5.05
C GLY A 166 0.56 -11.69 3.68
N THR A 167 0.67 -10.59 2.97
CA THR A 167 0.06 -10.42 1.64
C THR A 167 0.70 -11.35 0.62
N HIS A 168 -0.14 -11.97 -0.18
CA HIS A 168 0.24 -12.80 -1.34
C HIS A 168 -0.29 -12.17 -2.62
N GLU A 169 0.57 -12.06 -3.62
CA GLU A 169 0.18 -11.62 -4.95
C GLU A 169 0.63 -12.63 -6.00
N ILE A 170 -0.25 -12.91 -6.95
CA ILE A 170 0.06 -13.67 -8.16
C ILE A 170 -0.19 -12.76 -9.35
N LEU A 171 0.82 -12.64 -10.21
CA LEU A 171 0.77 -11.78 -11.39
C LEU A 171 1.01 -12.61 -12.64
N LEU A 172 0.24 -12.30 -13.68
CA LEU A 172 0.39 -12.86 -15.02
C LEU A 172 0.55 -11.71 -16.00
N GLY A 173 1.52 -11.78 -16.87
CA GLY A 173 1.78 -10.75 -17.87
C GLY A 173 2.11 -11.36 -19.23
N ALA A 174 1.74 -10.62 -20.28
CA ALA A 174 2.19 -10.90 -21.62
C ALA A 174 2.56 -9.61 -22.34
N GLU A 175 3.56 -9.67 -23.18
CA GLU A 175 4.03 -8.57 -23.98
C GLU A 175 4.28 -9.04 -25.41
N TRP A 176 3.75 -8.30 -26.39
CA TRP A 176 3.83 -8.61 -27.79
C TRP A 176 4.37 -7.43 -28.61
N ASP A 177 5.48 -7.68 -29.30
CA ASP A 177 6.02 -6.76 -30.30
C ASP A 177 5.22 -6.92 -31.60
N VAL A 178 4.11 -6.17 -31.70
CA VAL A 178 3.18 -6.22 -32.88
C VAL A 178 3.89 -5.76 -34.14
N THR A 179 4.73 -4.73 -34.00
CA THR A 179 5.60 -4.23 -35.07
C THR A 179 6.96 -3.86 -34.46
N LYS A 180 7.93 -3.45 -35.31
CA LYS A 180 9.21 -2.90 -34.82
C LYS A 180 9.06 -1.64 -33.97
N GLN A 181 7.93 -0.92 -34.14
CA GLN A 181 7.65 0.35 -33.47
C GLN A 181 6.65 0.21 -32.31
N LEU A 182 5.78 -0.81 -32.34
CA LEU A 182 4.70 -0.95 -31.38
C LEU A 182 4.82 -2.25 -30.60
N THR A 183 4.94 -2.14 -29.30
CA THR A 183 4.79 -3.22 -28.33
C THR A 183 3.52 -3.00 -27.54
N ILE A 184 2.69 -4.02 -27.36
CA ILE A 184 1.53 -3.99 -26.49
C ILE A 184 1.74 -4.96 -25.33
N SER A 185 1.15 -4.65 -24.20
CA SER A 185 1.21 -5.51 -23.02
C SER A 185 -0.14 -5.61 -22.33
N GLY A 186 -0.36 -6.71 -21.64
CA GLY A 186 -1.52 -6.93 -20.78
C GLY A 186 -1.14 -7.77 -19.58
N GLY A 187 -1.82 -7.54 -18.47
CA GLY A 187 -1.52 -8.26 -17.23
C GLY A 187 -2.73 -8.38 -16.33
N TYR A 188 -2.63 -9.37 -15.46
CA TYR A 188 -3.57 -9.66 -14.39
C TYR A 188 -2.80 -9.81 -13.08
N GLN A 189 -3.34 -9.27 -11.99
CA GLN A 189 -2.82 -9.44 -10.64
C GLN A 189 -3.97 -9.82 -9.71
N ASN A 190 -3.72 -10.76 -8.82
CA ASN A 190 -4.59 -11.07 -7.69
C ASN A 190 -3.83 -10.81 -6.40
N THR A 191 -4.46 -10.10 -5.45
CA THR A 191 -3.88 -9.73 -4.16
C THR A 191 -4.78 -10.21 -3.03
N ASP A 192 -4.22 -11.03 -2.14
CA ASP A 192 -4.81 -11.51 -0.90
C ASP A 192 -4.02 -10.94 0.29
N TYR A 193 -4.67 -10.09 1.10
CA TYR A 193 -4.05 -9.39 2.23
C TYR A 193 -4.10 -10.16 3.55
N GLY A 194 -4.74 -11.32 3.61
CA GLY A 194 -4.89 -12.08 4.86
C GLY A 194 -5.71 -11.35 5.91
N LEU A 195 -6.77 -10.67 5.51
CA LEU A 195 -7.53 -9.74 6.34
C LEU A 195 -8.31 -10.43 7.48
N ALA A 196 -8.42 -9.73 8.62
CA ALA A 196 -9.26 -10.06 9.75
C ALA A 196 -10.00 -8.82 10.26
N ASP A 197 -11.09 -9.01 11.00
CA ASP A 197 -11.94 -7.92 11.49
C ASP A 197 -11.18 -6.92 12.36
N ASP A 198 -10.28 -7.42 13.22
CA ASP A 198 -9.46 -6.58 14.11
C ASP A 198 -8.43 -5.72 13.36
N PHE A 199 -8.10 -6.09 12.12
CA PHE A 199 -7.24 -5.27 11.27
C PHE A 199 -7.98 -4.07 10.66
N GLN A 200 -9.28 -4.17 10.44
CA GLN A 200 -10.08 -3.15 9.75
C GLN A 200 -10.52 -2.04 10.69
N SER A 201 -10.30 -0.79 10.28
CA SER A 201 -10.81 0.40 10.97
C SER A 201 -11.24 1.46 9.95
N ASP A 202 -12.09 2.39 10.36
CA ASP A 202 -12.67 3.40 9.48
C ASP A 202 -11.64 4.36 8.87
N ILE A 203 -10.50 4.53 9.54
CA ILE A 203 -9.38 5.38 9.06
C ILE A 203 -8.29 4.59 8.34
N SER A 204 -8.30 3.25 8.43
CA SER A 204 -7.27 2.40 7.83
C SER A 204 -7.81 1.00 7.59
N PHE A 205 -8.14 0.71 6.34
CA PHE A 205 -8.65 -0.59 5.91
C PHE A 205 -7.99 -1.07 4.62
N SER A 206 -8.06 -2.37 4.38
CA SER A 206 -7.64 -3.00 3.12
C SER A 206 -8.74 -3.92 2.61
N CYS A 207 -8.72 -4.20 1.32
CA CYS A 207 -9.65 -5.11 0.66
C CYS A 207 -8.87 -5.96 -0.34
N ASP A 208 -9.12 -7.27 -0.34
CA ASP A 208 -8.59 -8.17 -1.36
C ASP A 208 -9.01 -7.70 -2.75
N SER A 209 -8.19 -7.94 -3.74
CA SER A 209 -8.43 -7.37 -5.05
C SER A 209 -7.91 -8.22 -6.19
N TYR A 210 -8.42 -7.92 -7.39
CA TYR A 210 -7.76 -8.25 -8.63
C TYR A 210 -7.61 -7.00 -9.50
N SER A 211 -6.56 -7.00 -10.31
CA SER A 211 -6.26 -5.89 -11.20
C SER A 211 -6.07 -6.36 -12.63
N LEU A 212 -6.47 -5.50 -13.57
CA LEU A 212 -6.18 -5.65 -14.99
C LEU A 212 -5.36 -4.46 -15.46
N GLY A 213 -4.27 -4.74 -16.15
CA GLY A 213 -3.37 -3.74 -16.71
C GLY A 213 -3.22 -3.91 -18.21
N PHE A 214 -3.17 -2.80 -18.93
CA PHE A 214 -2.90 -2.73 -20.36
C PHE A 214 -1.87 -1.66 -20.64
N GLY A 215 -0.97 -1.92 -21.55
CA GLY A 215 0.08 -0.98 -21.91
C GLY A 215 0.44 -1.00 -23.39
N ALA A 216 1.02 0.08 -23.84
CA ALA A 216 1.63 0.19 -25.16
C ALA A 216 2.93 1.00 -25.08
N ALA A 217 3.98 0.51 -25.75
CA ALA A 217 5.21 1.23 -25.96
C ALA A 217 5.34 1.54 -27.44
N ILE A 218 5.49 2.83 -27.78
CA ILE A 218 5.55 3.34 -29.16
C ILE A 218 6.93 3.96 -29.37
N LYS A 219 7.76 3.32 -30.19
CA LYS A 219 9.08 3.85 -30.60
C LYS A 219 8.85 4.94 -31.67
N MET A 220 8.80 6.19 -31.23
CA MET A 220 8.58 7.35 -32.09
C MET A 220 9.80 7.61 -33.00
N THR A 221 10.99 7.43 -32.47
CA THR A 221 12.27 7.53 -33.17
C THR A 221 13.24 6.45 -32.66
N LYS A 222 14.51 6.46 -33.18
CA LYS A 222 15.55 5.58 -32.65
C LYS A 222 15.95 5.90 -31.19
N HIS A 223 15.63 7.10 -30.75
CA HIS A 223 16.00 7.61 -29.43
C HIS A 223 14.83 7.84 -28.49
N LEU A 224 13.59 7.92 -29.01
CA LEU A 224 12.40 8.30 -28.25
C LEU A 224 11.36 7.20 -28.26
N THR A 225 11.00 6.73 -27.08
CA THR A 225 9.87 5.80 -26.84
C THR A 225 8.84 6.46 -25.94
N MET A 226 7.58 6.40 -26.33
CA MET A 226 6.44 6.81 -25.51
C MET A 226 5.75 5.57 -24.96
N ASN A 227 5.47 5.58 -23.66
CA ASN A 227 4.74 4.51 -22.96
C ASN A 227 3.40 5.05 -22.49
N VAL A 228 2.35 4.28 -22.74
CA VAL A 228 0.99 4.55 -22.25
C VAL A 228 0.52 3.32 -21.49
N ALA A 229 -0.07 3.52 -20.33
CA ALA A 229 -0.58 2.43 -19.53
C ALA A 229 -1.91 2.79 -18.87
N TYR A 230 -2.76 1.80 -18.72
CA TYR A 230 -3.98 1.88 -17.93
C TYR A 230 -4.05 0.68 -16.99
N PHE A 231 -4.36 0.93 -15.72
CA PHE A 231 -4.43 -0.07 -14.69
C PHE A 231 -5.73 0.14 -13.89
N TRP A 232 -6.51 -0.92 -13.75
CA TRP A 232 -7.76 -0.91 -13.01
C TRP A 232 -7.75 -2.02 -11.97
N THR A 233 -7.95 -1.64 -10.70
CA THR A 233 -8.11 -2.57 -9.58
C THR A 233 -9.57 -2.64 -9.16
N ASN A 234 -10.09 -3.85 -9.10
CA ASN A 234 -11.40 -4.17 -8.56
C ASN A 234 -11.22 -4.80 -7.19
N TYR A 235 -11.70 -4.12 -6.17
CA TYR A 235 -11.60 -4.57 -4.77
C TYR A 235 -12.86 -5.34 -4.39
N LYS A 236 -12.67 -6.41 -3.62
CA LYS A 236 -13.75 -7.17 -2.99
C LYS A 236 -14.16 -6.42 -1.74
N ASP A 237 -15.44 -6.11 -1.62
CA ASP A 237 -15.98 -5.46 -0.41
C ASP A 237 -15.68 -6.32 0.83
N TYR A 238 -15.23 -5.67 1.90
CA TYR A 238 -15.00 -6.30 3.18
C TYR A 238 -16.13 -5.91 4.14
N ASN A 239 -16.86 -6.90 4.66
CA ASN A 239 -17.95 -6.70 5.60
C ASN A 239 -17.50 -7.08 7.02
N LYS A 240 -17.52 -6.10 7.94
CA LYS A 240 -17.19 -6.27 9.34
C LYS A 240 -18.46 -6.19 10.17
N MET A 241 -18.70 -7.19 11.00
CA MET A 241 -19.77 -7.19 12.01
C MET A 241 -19.19 -6.77 13.35
N THR A 242 -19.80 -5.80 14.00
CA THR A 242 -19.41 -5.32 15.32
C THR A 242 -20.61 -5.36 16.25
N GLU A 243 -20.48 -6.03 17.38
CA GLU A 243 -21.47 -5.98 18.45
C GLU A 243 -21.25 -4.73 19.28
N THR A 244 -22.27 -3.93 19.44
CA THR A 244 -22.28 -2.72 20.27
C THR A 244 -23.34 -2.82 21.35
N ALA A 245 -23.26 -1.97 22.38
CA ALA A 245 -24.29 -1.89 23.42
C ALA A 245 -25.69 -1.55 22.86
N LEU A 246 -25.78 -1.03 21.63
CA LEU A 246 -27.03 -0.69 20.94
C LEU A 246 -27.48 -1.77 19.94
N GLY A 247 -26.76 -2.90 19.86
CA GLY A 247 -27.03 -4.00 18.95
C GLY A 247 -25.90 -4.26 17.95
N ALA A 248 -26.10 -5.22 17.04
CA ALA A 248 -25.15 -5.55 15.99
C ALA A 248 -25.13 -4.46 14.91
N SER A 249 -23.95 -4.04 14.52
CA SER A 249 -23.69 -3.09 13.42
C SER A 249 -22.86 -3.77 12.33
N SER A 250 -23.19 -3.52 11.06
CA SER A 250 -22.43 -3.99 9.91
C SER A 250 -21.78 -2.80 9.21
N THR A 251 -20.45 -2.87 9.05
CA THR A 251 -19.68 -1.88 8.29
C THR A 251 -19.13 -2.53 7.04
N THR A 252 -19.37 -1.93 5.87
CA THR A 252 -18.83 -2.38 4.59
C THR A 252 -17.73 -1.44 4.15
N TYR A 253 -16.53 -2.00 3.96
CA TYR A 253 -15.38 -1.28 3.40
C TYR A 253 -15.28 -1.59 1.91
N SER A 254 -15.25 -0.55 1.08
CA SER A 254 -15.12 -0.69 -0.38
C SER A 254 -14.12 0.31 -0.93
N ARG A 255 -13.49 -0.05 -2.06
CA ARG A 255 -12.48 0.77 -2.72
C ARG A 255 -12.50 0.55 -4.23
N THR A 256 -12.13 1.54 -4.98
CA THR A 256 -11.86 1.46 -6.43
C THR A 256 -10.60 2.23 -6.75
N ASN A 257 -9.76 1.67 -7.62
CA ASN A 257 -8.57 2.36 -8.10
C ASN A 257 -8.46 2.22 -9.63
N LYS A 258 -8.24 3.35 -10.29
CA LYS A 258 -8.00 3.44 -11.73
C LYS A 258 -6.82 4.37 -11.95
N VAL A 259 -5.82 3.90 -12.67
CA VAL A 259 -4.59 4.65 -12.92
C VAL A 259 -4.34 4.73 -14.42
N PHE A 260 -4.08 5.93 -14.90
CA PHE A 260 -3.58 6.18 -16.24
C PHE A 260 -2.14 6.68 -16.13
N GLY A 261 -1.24 6.08 -16.89
CA GLY A 261 0.18 6.41 -16.89
C GLY A 261 0.67 6.83 -18.28
N LEU A 262 1.49 7.86 -18.30
CA LEU A 262 2.29 8.27 -19.46
C LEU A 262 3.75 8.28 -19.08
N GLY A 263 4.60 7.75 -19.94
CA GLY A 263 6.04 7.76 -19.75
C GLY A 263 6.77 8.10 -21.07
N VAL A 264 7.89 8.75 -20.94
CA VAL A 264 8.79 9.05 -22.06
C VAL A 264 10.17 8.55 -21.72
N GLU A 265 10.74 7.74 -22.60
CA GLU A 265 12.13 7.26 -22.51
C GLU A 265 12.94 7.85 -23.66
N TYR A 266 14.07 8.47 -23.32
CA TYR A 266 15.03 8.98 -24.30
C TYR A 266 16.37 8.28 -24.12
N LYS A 267 16.89 7.69 -25.22
CA LYS A 267 18.21 7.04 -25.28
C LYS A 267 19.19 7.96 -25.96
N PHE A 268 20.26 8.31 -25.29
CA PHE A 268 21.36 9.14 -25.79
C PHE A 268 22.25 8.36 -26.77
#